data_4d2d0bed9418cb04ec21a6d9f20481bb
#
_entry.id   4d2d0bed9418cb04ec21a6d9f20481bb
#
_cell.length_a   1.000
_cell.length_b   1.000
_cell.length_c   1.000
_cell.angle_alpha   90.00
_cell.angle_beta   90.00
_cell.angle_gamma   90.00
#
_symmetry.space_group_name_H-M   'P 1'
#
loop_
_entity.id
_entity.type
_entity.pdbx_description
1 polymer ?
#
loop_
_entity_poly.entity_id
_entity_poly.type
_entity_poly.pdbx_seq_one_letter_code
_entity_poly.pdbx_strand_id
1 'polypeptide(L)'
;MSHFSVVPASYVFLCRDQSVLLQRRQNTGHMDDCWSAGAAGHVELGETAASAAIREAREERGVQVAPEALSAVAVMQRTDGTANPMEQRVDWFFVCDVWGGEPLIREPIKCAELSWFRLDDLPLNLPAHERLVLDALREGRGSAVLTFGF
;
A
#
# COMPACT_ATOMS: atom_id res chain seq x y z
N MET A 1 -1.50 29.79 15.00
CA MET A 1 -2.50 28.72 15.13
C MET A 1 -1.96 27.43 14.48
N SER A 2 -1.93 26.36 15.22
CA SER A 2 -1.54 25.07 14.67
C SER A 2 -2.75 24.39 14.03
N HIS A 3 -2.52 23.65 12.97
CA HIS A 3 -3.53 22.85 12.32
C HIS A 3 -3.25 21.36 12.59
N PHE A 4 -4.33 20.58 12.67
CA PHE A 4 -4.20 19.13 12.65
C PHE A 4 -3.58 18.71 11.31
N SER A 5 -2.56 17.87 11.37
CA SER A 5 -1.89 17.38 10.18
C SER A 5 -1.84 15.88 10.17
N VAL A 6 -1.72 15.30 8.99
CA VAL A 6 -1.65 13.87 8.79
C VAL A 6 -0.46 13.53 7.90
N VAL A 7 0.08 12.33 8.08
CA VAL A 7 1.15 11.81 7.22
C VAL A 7 0.48 11.16 6.00
N PRO A 8 0.74 11.64 4.77
CA PRO A 8 0.18 11.05 3.57
C PRO A 8 1.04 9.91 3.06
N ALA A 9 0.41 8.81 2.67
CA ALA A 9 1.11 7.67 2.08
C ALA A 9 0.32 7.08 0.93
N SER A 10 1.02 6.47 -0.03
CA SER A 10 0.42 5.74 -1.14
C SER A 10 0.81 4.28 -1.08
N TYR A 11 -0.14 3.40 -1.42
CA TYR A 11 0.02 1.96 -1.46
C TYR A 11 -0.36 1.47 -2.83
N VAL A 12 0.41 0.53 -3.38
CA VAL A 12 0.10 -0.08 -4.68
C VAL A 12 -0.03 -1.59 -4.49
N PHE A 13 -1.19 -2.12 -4.81
CA PHE A 13 -1.42 -3.55 -4.93
C PHE A 13 -1.30 -3.94 -6.39
N LEU A 14 -0.20 -4.60 -6.73
CA LEU A 14 -0.05 -5.21 -8.07
C LEU A 14 -0.87 -6.50 -8.08
N CYS A 15 -1.79 -6.60 -9.02
CA CYS A 15 -2.75 -7.70 -9.07
C CYS A 15 -2.65 -8.45 -10.39
N ARG A 16 -2.81 -9.77 -10.34
CA ARG A 16 -2.81 -10.65 -11.52
C ARG A 16 -3.67 -11.88 -11.21
N ASP A 17 -4.65 -12.15 -12.06
CA ASP A 17 -5.46 -13.39 -11.98
C ASP A 17 -6.06 -13.66 -10.58
N GLN A 18 -6.70 -12.64 -9.97
CA GLN A 18 -7.29 -12.72 -8.63
C GLN A 18 -6.27 -12.91 -7.50
N SER A 19 -5.01 -12.62 -7.79
CA SER A 19 -3.92 -12.65 -6.80
C SER A 19 -3.30 -11.28 -6.67
N VAL A 20 -2.71 -11.02 -5.51
CA VAL A 20 -2.02 -9.78 -5.17
C VAL A 20 -0.58 -10.08 -4.79
N LEU A 21 0.35 -9.24 -5.25
CA LEU A 21 1.76 -9.34 -4.85
C LEU A 21 1.96 -8.61 -3.53
N LEU A 22 2.44 -9.34 -2.53
CA LEU A 22 2.77 -8.78 -1.23
C LEU A 22 4.25 -8.93 -0.95
N GLN A 23 4.78 -8.01 -0.13
CA GLN A 23 6.14 -8.08 0.36
C GLN A 23 6.15 -8.40 1.85
N ARG A 24 7.11 -9.20 2.30
CA ARG A 24 7.33 -9.42 3.72
C ARG A 24 8.39 -8.42 4.20
N ARG A 25 7.99 -7.57 5.13
CA ARG A 25 8.83 -6.47 5.63
C ARG A 25 9.88 -6.99 6.61
N GLN A 26 11.05 -6.34 6.61
CA GLN A 26 12.09 -6.58 7.60
C GLN A 26 12.94 -5.33 7.81
N ASN A 27 13.51 -5.20 8.99
CA ASN A 27 14.47 -4.14 9.34
C ASN A 27 13.94 -2.71 9.12
N THR A 28 12.63 -2.52 9.20
CA THR A 28 12.01 -1.20 9.03
C THR A 28 11.65 -0.55 10.36
N GLY A 29 11.60 -1.35 11.44
CA GLY A 29 11.16 -0.89 12.76
C GLY A 29 9.65 -0.74 12.87
N HIS A 30 8.89 -1.11 11.84
CA HIS A 30 7.43 -0.99 11.81
C HIS A 30 6.82 -2.17 11.07
N MET A 31 6.03 -2.95 11.77
CA MET A 31 5.33 -4.13 11.23
C MET A 31 6.25 -5.11 10.49
N ASP A 32 7.44 -5.31 11.05
CA ASP A 32 8.39 -6.28 10.50
C ASP A 32 7.84 -7.70 10.59
N ASP A 33 8.22 -8.54 9.63
CA ASP A 33 7.70 -9.90 9.42
C ASP A 33 6.23 -9.97 9.01
N CYS A 34 5.57 -8.81 8.84
CA CYS A 34 4.22 -8.75 8.26
C CYS A 34 4.31 -8.64 6.75
N TRP A 35 3.32 -9.20 6.07
CA TRP A 35 3.10 -8.98 4.65
C TRP A 35 2.39 -7.64 4.46
N SER A 36 2.72 -6.95 3.38
CA SER A 36 2.08 -5.67 3.05
C SER A 36 2.06 -5.47 1.54
N ALA A 37 1.44 -4.37 1.09
CA ALA A 37 1.38 -3.99 -0.31
C ALA A 37 2.75 -4.10 -0.98
N GLY A 38 2.78 -4.50 -2.24
CA GLY A 38 4.02 -4.69 -2.99
C GLY A 38 4.87 -3.44 -3.10
N ALA A 39 4.25 -2.26 -3.08
CA ALA A 39 4.96 -0.99 -2.99
C ALA A 39 4.15 -0.02 -2.14
N ALA A 40 4.83 0.75 -1.29
CA ALA A 40 4.20 1.76 -0.44
C ALA A 40 5.24 2.77 0.03
N GLY A 41 4.81 4.01 0.23
CA GLY A 41 5.67 5.04 0.78
C GLY A 41 4.96 6.37 0.94
N HIS A 42 5.63 7.30 1.61
CA HIS A 42 5.08 8.62 1.86
C HIS A 42 4.97 9.43 0.57
N VAL A 43 3.89 10.20 0.48
CA VAL A 43 3.74 11.21 -0.58
C VAL A 43 4.65 12.38 -0.20
N GLU A 44 5.54 12.76 -1.09
CA GLU A 44 6.48 13.86 -0.87
C GLU A 44 5.90 15.19 -1.32
N LEU A 45 6.45 16.28 -0.79
CA LEU A 45 6.04 17.63 -1.19
C LEU A 45 6.12 17.77 -2.72
N GLY A 46 5.05 18.26 -3.31
CA GLY A 46 4.97 18.44 -4.77
C GLY A 46 4.52 17.21 -5.55
N GLU A 47 4.36 16.07 -4.87
CA GLU A 47 3.80 14.87 -5.51
C GLU A 47 2.30 14.79 -5.33
N THR A 48 1.63 14.16 -6.30
CA THR A 48 0.28 13.64 -6.08
C THR A 48 0.37 12.24 -5.47
N ALA A 49 -0.73 11.76 -4.89
CA ALA A 49 -0.77 10.38 -4.39
C ALA A 49 -0.47 9.37 -5.51
N ALA A 50 -0.98 9.61 -6.72
CA ALA A 50 -0.73 8.73 -7.86
C ALA A 50 0.74 8.77 -8.30
N SER A 51 1.37 9.95 -8.36
CA SER A 51 2.78 10.04 -8.76
C SER A 51 3.70 9.41 -7.71
N ALA A 52 3.36 9.53 -6.42
CA ALA A 52 4.08 8.83 -5.35
C ALA A 52 3.98 7.32 -5.50
N ALA A 53 2.78 6.81 -5.82
CA ALA A 53 2.55 5.38 -6.05
C ALA A 53 3.43 4.85 -7.21
N ILE A 54 3.49 5.59 -8.31
CA ILE A 54 4.30 5.22 -9.47
C ILE A 54 5.79 5.21 -9.12
N ARG A 55 6.25 6.24 -8.40
CA ARG A 55 7.64 6.34 -7.95
C ARG A 55 8.01 5.17 -7.04
N GLU A 56 7.18 4.87 -6.05
CA GLU A 56 7.44 3.77 -5.11
C GLU A 56 7.45 2.41 -5.81
N ALA A 57 6.55 2.18 -6.76
CA ALA A 57 6.54 0.94 -7.54
C ALA A 57 7.85 0.77 -8.32
N ARG A 58 8.38 1.84 -8.90
CA ARG A 58 9.65 1.81 -9.60
C ARG A 58 10.83 1.57 -8.63
N GLU A 59 10.87 2.32 -7.53
CA GLU A 59 11.98 2.24 -6.58
C GLU A 59 12.04 0.91 -5.83
N GLU A 60 10.89 0.41 -5.39
CA GLU A 60 10.84 -0.81 -4.58
C GLU A 60 10.76 -2.08 -5.39
N ARG A 61 10.04 -2.07 -6.53
CA ARG A 61 9.77 -3.27 -7.33
C ARG A 61 10.42 -3.26 -8.72
N GLY A 62 10.93 -2.12 -9.16
CA GLY A 62 11.53 -2.02 -10.48
C GLY A 62 10.53 -2.06 -11.63
N VAL A 63 9.25 -1.85 -11.36
CA VAL A 63 8.21 -1.87 -12.40
C VAL A 63 7.84 -0.48 -12.86
N GLN A 64 7.45 -0.36 -14.13
CA GLN A 64 6.96 0.87 -14.72
C GLN A 64 5.44 0.84 -14.80
N VAL A 65 4.80 1.77 -14.10
CA VAL A 65 3.35 1.89 -14.06
C VAL A 65 2.93 3.19 -14.73
N ALA A 66 2.08 3.08 -15.74
CA ALA A 66 1.50 4.26 -16.38
C ALA A 66 0.39 4.85 -15.50
N PRO A 67 0.23 6.19 -15.46
CA PRO A 67 -0.81 6.80 -14.63
C PRO A 67 -2.21 6.25 -14.89
N GLU A 68 -2.55 5.99 -16.14
CA GLU A 68 -3.86 5.44 -16.54
C GLU A 68 -4.07 3.98 -16.13
N ALA A 69 -3.00 3.28 -15.75
CA ALA A 69 -3.09 1.91 -15.26
C ALA A 69 -3.38 1.81 -13.76
N LEU A 70 -3.33 2.93 -13.04
CA LEU A 70 -3.66 2.97 -11.62
C LEU A 70 -5.17 3.17 -11.44
N SER A 71 -5.76 2.35 -10.59
CA SER A 71 -7.15 2.53 -10.16
C SER A 71 -7.18 2.76 -8.65
N ALA A 72 -7.84 3.83 -8.21
CA ALA A 72 -8.02 4.09 -6.78
C ALA A 72 -9.07 3.11 -6.22
N VAL A 73 -8.73 2.43 -5.12
CA VAL A 73 -9.65 1.51 -4.44
C VAL A 73 -10.18 2.07 -3.14
N ALA A 74 -9.37 2.87 -2.44
CA ALA A 74 -9.80 3.44 -1.17
C ALA A 74 -8.90 4.62 -0.77
N VAL A 75 -9.46 5.52 0.02
CA VAL A 75 -8.71 6.50 0.80
C VAL A 75 -9.05 6.22 2.25
N MET A 76 -8.04 6.02 3.10
CA MET A 76 -8.26 5.64 4.49
C MET A 76 -7.67 6.70 5.42
N GLN A 77 -8.51 7.24 6.29
CA GLN A 77 -8.04 8.02 7.43
C GLN A 77 -7.76 7.04 8.58
N ARG A 78 -6.55 7.06 9.10
CA ARG A 78 -6.10 6.04 10.05
C ARG A 78 -5.40 6.68 11.24
N THR A 79 -5.62 6.10 12.42
CA THR A 79 -4.91 6.45 13.65
C THR A 79 -4.63 5.18 14.45
N ASP A 80 -3.66 5.23 15.35
CA ASP A 80 -3.43 4.17 16.35
C ASP A 80 -4.20 4.43 17.65
N GLY A 81 -5.01 5.49 17.70
CA GLY A 81 -5.77 5.88 18.87
C GLY A 81 -5.00 6.78 19.84
N THR A 82 -3.74 7.09 19.54
CA THR A 82 -2.92 8.01 20.35
C THR A 82 -2.87 9.39 19.73
N ALA A 83 -2.22 10.34 20.40
CA ALA A 83 -1.99 11.68 19.88
C ALA A 83 -0.66 11.79 19.11
N ASN A 84 0.06 10.69 18.90
CA ASN A 84 1.33 10.70 18.17
C ASN A 84 1.11 11.20 16.73
N PRO A 85 1.74 12.34 16.34
CA PRO A 85 1.54 12.90 14.99
C PRO A 85 1.91 11.92 13.86
N MET A 86 2.86 11.03 14.09
CA MET A 86 3.28 10.05 13.07
C MET A 86 2.26 8.96 12.83
N GLU A 87 1.31 8.80 13.74
CA GLU A 87 0.26 7.79 13.63
C GLU A 87 -1.08 8.37 13.16
N GLN A 88 -1.10 9.66 12.82
CA GLN A 88 -2.25 10.31 12.20
C GLN A 88 -2.02 10.29 10.69
N ARG A 89 -2.76 9.47 9.95
CA ARG A 89 -2.41 9.15 8.57
C ARG A 89 -3.59 9.27 7.62
N VAL A 90 -3.28 9.59 6.37
CA VAL A 90 -4.17 9.38 5.24
C VAL A 90 -3.43 8.51 4.23
N ASP A 91 -4.00 7.34 3.92
CA ASP A 91 -3.44 6.38 3.00
C ASP A 91 -4.30 6.29 1.74
N TRP A 92 -3.68 6.44 0.57
CA TRP A 92 -4.32 6.20 -0.73
C TRP A 92 -3.93 4.80 -1.19
N PHE A 93 -4.94 3.98 -1.50
CA PHE A 93 -4.73 2.62 -1.98
C PHE A 93 -5.09 2.53 -3.45
N PHE A 94 -4.12 2.06 -4.24
CA PHE A 94 -4.29 1.85 -5.67
C PHE A 94 -4.10 0.38 -6.01
N VAL A 95 -4.78 -0.07 -7.07
CA VAL A 95 -4.49 -1.35 -7.70
C VAL A 95 -3.98 -1.11 -9.11
N CYS A 96 -3.17 -2.04 -9.59
CA CYS A 96 -2.61 -2.02 -10.93
C CYS A 96 -2.50 -3.45 -11.42
N ASP A 97 -3.05 -3.74 -12.60
CA ASP A 97 -3.00 -5.07 -13.22
C ASP A 97 -2.19 -5.10 -14.52
N VAL A 98 -1.66 -3.94 -14.93
CA VAL A 98 -0.82 -3.79 -16.13
C VAL A 98 0.40 -2.94 -15.78
N TRP A 99 1.58 -3.48 -16.00
CA TRP A 99 2.84 -2.76 -15.77
C TRP A 99 3.93 -3.31 -16.67
N GLY A 100 5.03 -2.55 -16.81
CA GLY A 100 6.23 -3.00 -17.52
C GLY A 100 7.26 -3.58 -16.55
N GLY A 101 7.96 -4.63 -16.97
CA GLY A 101 8.99 -5.28 -16.17
C GLY A 101 8.44 -6.34 -15.23
N GLU A 102 9.33 -7.13 -14.66
CA GLU A 102 8.96 -8.11 -13.65
C GLU A 102 9.25 -7.56 -12.27
N PRO A 103 8.30 -7.66 -11.32
CA PRO A 103 8.54 -7.23 -9.94
C PRO A 103 9.72 -7.97 -9.32
N LEU A 104 10.61 -7.22 -8.68
CA LEU A 104 11.78 -7.78 -8.02
C LEU A 104 12.06 -7.04 -6.71
N ILE A 105 12.92 -7.61 -5.88
CA ILE A 105 13.34 -6.99 -4.64
C ILE A 105 14.52 -6.06 -4.95
N ARG A 106 14.31 -4.75 -4.84
CA ARG A 106 15.35 -3.73 -5.04
C ARG A 106 15.98 -3.25 -3.73
N GLU A 107 15.25 -3.42 -2.62
CA GLU A 107 15.72 -3.04 -1.29
C GLU A 107 15.75 -4.29 -0.38
N PRO A 108 16.71 -5.22 -0.58
CA PRO A 108 16.71 -6.49 0.14
C PRO A 108 16.88 -6.34 1.66
N ILE A 109 17.42 -5.22 2.14
CA ILE A 109 17.54 -4.97 3.57
C ILE A 109 16.15 -4.80 4.21
N LYS A 110 15.20 -4.20 3.47
CA LYS A 110 13.85 -3.89 3.98
C LYS A 110 12.78 -4.89 3.56
N CYS A 111 13.05 -5.67 2.50
CA CYS A 111 12.11 -6.64 1.96
C CYS A 111 12.74 -8.02 1.96
N ALA A 112 12.22 -8.91 2.78
CA ALA A 112 12.74 -10.27 2.89
C ALA A 112 12.24 -11.18 1.78
N GLU A 113 11.03 -10.93 1.27
CA GLU A 113 10.37 -11.87 0.37
C GLU A 113 9.27 -11.16 -0.42
N LEU A 114 9.05 -11.60 -1.65
CA LEU A 114 7.88 -11.26 -2.46
C LEU A 114 7.11 -12.53 -2.74
N SER A 115 5.79 -12.49 -2.64
CA SER A 115 4.95 -13.64 -2.96
C SER A 115 3.59 -13.21 -3.48
N TRP A 116 3.03 -14.02 -4.37
CA TRP A 116 1.67 -13.86 -4.85
C TRP A 116 0.71 -14.59 -3.92
N PHE A 117 -0.35 -13.92 -3.52
CA PHE A 117 -1.41 -14.50 -2.68
C PHE A 117 -2.74 -14.33 -3.38
N ARG A 118 -3.56 -15.36 -3.39
CA ARG A 118 -4.94 -15.23 -3.86
C ARG A 118 -5.70 -14.31 -2.90
N LEU A 119 -6.60 -13.50 -3.46
CA LEU A 119 -7.42 -12.60 -2.63
C LEU A 119 -8.32 -13.36 -1.66
N ASP A 120 -8.67 -14.62 -1.97
CA ASP A 120 -9.46 -15.47 -1.09
C ASP A 120 -8.62 -16.32 -0.12
N ASP A 121 -7.30 -16.14 -0.13
CA ASP A 121 -6.37 -16.89 0.74
C ASP A 121 -5.19 -16.01 1.15
N LEU A 122 -5.47 -14.90 1.81
CA LEU A 122 -4.47 -13.94 2.25
C LEU A 122 -3.71 -14.44 3.48
N PRO A 123 -2.45 -14.04 3.67
CA PRO A 123 -1.66 -14.47 4.82
C PRO A 123 -2.23 -13.92 6.13
N LEU A 124 -2.05 -14.67 7.25
CA LEU A 124 -2.56 -14.26 8.55
C LEU A 124 -1.87 -13.02 9.10
N ASN A 125 -0.58 -12.85 8.83
CA ASN A 125 0.21 -11.72 9.32
C ASN A 125 0.18 -10.54 8.35
N LEU A 126 -0.99 -10.21 7.85
CA LEU A 126 -1.29 -9.03 7.05
C LEU A 126 -1.89 -7.97 7.97
N PRO A 127 -1.40 -6.71 7.97
CA PRO A 127 -1.98 -5.67 8.80
C PRO A 127 -3.48 -5.50 8.56
N ALA A 128 -4.23 -5.30 9.65
CA ALA A 128 -5.69 -5.26 9.58
C ALA A 128 -6.23 -4.16 8.66
N HIS A 129 -5.55 -3.00 8.61
CA HIS A 129 -5.98 -1.89 7.73
C HIS A 129 -5.80 -2.24 6.25
N GLU A 130 -4.76 -2.98 5.89
CA GLU A 130 -4.56 -3.42 4.51
C GLU A 130 -5.51 -4.56 4.16
N ARG A 131 -5.76 -5.47 5.10
CA ARG A 131 -6.75 -6.55 4.92
C ARG A 131 -8.13 -5.99 4.62
N LEU A 132 -8.53 -4.93 5.32
CA LEU A 132 -9.81 -4.28 5.08
C LEU A 132 -9.95 -3.83 3.62
N VAL A 133 -8.90 -3.25 3.05
CA VAL A 133 -8.90 -2.81 1.65
C VAL A 133 -8.92 -4.00 0.69
N LEU A 134 -8.11 -5.03 0.95
CA LEU A 134 -8.05 -6.21 0.08
C LEU A 134 -9.35 -7.01 0.11
N ASP A 135 -10.02 -7.09 1.26
CA ASP A 135 -11.33 -7.72 1.37
C ASP A 135 -12.37 -6.95 0.55
N ALA A 136 -12.33 -5.61 0.61
CA ALA A 136 -13.21 -4.77 -0.22
C ALA A 136 -12.95 -5.00 -1.71
N LEU A 137 -11.70 -5.11 -2.11
CA LEU A 137 -11.31 -5.40 -3.48
C LEU A 137 -11.84 -6.75 -3.95
N ARG A 138 -11.68 -7.78 -3.12
CA ARG A 138 -12.18 -9.13 -3.40
C ARG A 138 -13.69 -9.15 -3.60
N GLU A 139 -14.42 -8.38 -2.79
CA GLU A 139 -15.87 -8.30 -2.85
C GLU A 139 -16.39 -7.40 -3.96
N GLY A 140 -15.50 -6.79 -4.75
CA GLY A 140 -15.87 -5.91 -5.84
C GLY A 140 -16.48 -4.59 -5.40
N ARG A 141 -16.28 -4.19 -4.16
CA ARG A 141 -16.73 -2.88 -3.68
C ARG A 141 -15.88 -1.79 -4.33
N GLY A 142 -16.54 -0.77 -4.86
CA GLY A 142 -15.86 0.34 -5.53
C GLY A 142 -15.07 1.23 -4.58
N SER A 143 -14.52 2.32 -5.14
CA SER A 143 -13.75 3.29 -4.36
C SER A 143 -14.54 3.79 -3.15
N ALA A 144 -13.89 3.82 -1.99
CA ALA A 144 -14.51 4.20 -0.73
C ALA A 144 -13.57 5.06 0.09
N VAL A 145 -14.16 5.89 0.95
CA VAL A 145 -13.45 6.56 2.03
C VAL A 145 -13.65 5.71 3.26
N LEU A 146 -12.54 5.25 3.84
CA LEU A 146 -12.53 4.34 4.98
C LEU A 146 -11.91 5.02 6.20
N THR A 147 -12.26 4.54 7.38
CA THR A 147 -11.60 4.95 8.62
C THR A 147 -11.12 3.72 9.37
N PHE A 148 -10.02 3.88 10.10
CA PHE A 148 -9.44 2.78 10.86
C PHE A 148 -8.79 3.30 12.14
N GLY A 149 -9.08 2.65 13.26
CA GLY A 149 -8.47 2.96 14.55
C GLY A 149 -9.19 4.01 15.40
N PHE A 150 -10.32 4.50 14.94
CA PHE A 150 -11.14 5.48 15.68
C PHE A 150 -12.12 4.81 16.64
#